data_8dfd56c1fc2675c6664c76bfb963f1f7
#
_entry.id   8dfd56c1fc2675c6664c76bfb963f1f7
#
_cell.length_a   1.000
_cell.length_b   1.000
_cell.length_c   1.000
_cell.angle_alpha   90.00
_cell.angle_beta   90.00
_cell.angle_gamma   90.00
#
_symmetry.space_group_name_H-M   'P 1'
#
loop_
_entity.id
_entity.type
_entity.pdbx_description
1 polymer ?
#
loop_
_entity_poly.entity_id
_entity_poly.type
_entity_poly.pdbx_seq_one_letter_code
_entity_poly.pdbx_strand_id
1 'polypeptide(L)'
;GSRPRPGIVTRSGWGADESLREKTFVYTDTVSAAFVHHSASGNNYTCAQAPSVIRSIYRYHTESMGWRDIGYNFLVDKCGKIYEGRAGGVANPVLGAHTLGFNSNSTGVAVLGTFSSTSPPAAAVTGVAQLTAWKLGLHGMDPSAKTYLTSGGGNLYAKGTKVRLNVISGHRDGFNTECPGGKLYDKLGTVRSAAAGYQGR
;
A
#
# COMPACT_ATOMS: atom_id res chain seq x y z
N GLY A 1 21.47 -2.87 2.59
CA GLY A 1 21.59 -1.50 2.15
C GLY A 1 20.26 -0.82 1.92
N SER A 2 20.24 0.51 1.91
CA SER A 2 19.04 1.28 1.64
C SER A 2 18.91 1.56 0.14
N ARG A 3 17.70 1.53 -0.37
CA ARG A 3 17.37 1.91 -1.75
C ARG A 3 17.17 3.42 -1.81
N PRO A 4 17.67 4.14 -2.83
CA PRO A 4 17.29 5.52 -3.07
C PRO A 4 15.77 5.65 -3.27
N ARG A 5 15.21 6.77 -2.82
CA ARG A 5 13.78 7.05 -2.95
C ARG A 5 13.37 7.04 -4.44
N PRO A 6 12.37 6.22 -4.82
CA PRO A 6 11.84 6.28 -6.18
C PRO A 6 11.09 7.58 -6.40
N GLY A 7 10.80 7.92 -7.67
CA GLY A 7 9.94 9.05 -7.98
C GLY A 7 8.53 8.80 -7.43
N ILE A 8 8.01 9.74 -6.67
CA ILE A 8 6.66 9.66 -6.09
C ILE A 8 5.90 10.93 -6.46
N VAL A 9 4.76 10.77 -7.12
CA VAL A 9 3.86 11.88 -7.41
C VAL A 9 3.21 12.33 -6.10
N THR A 10 3.34 13.61 -5.79
CA THR A 10 2.78 14.18 -4.55
C THR A 10 1.26 14.30 -4.64
N ARG A 11 0.63 14.53 -3.50
CA ARG A 11 -0.82 14.78 -3.42
C ARG A 11 -1.24 15.95 -4.33
N SER A 12 -0.50 17.03 -4.35
CA SER A 12 -0.78 18.13 -5.28
C SER A 12 -0.58 17.71 -6.74
N GLY A 13 0.36 16.78 -6.99
CA GLY A 13 0.64 16.25 -8.33
C GLY A 13 -0.53 15.46 -8.92
N TRP A 14 -1.32 14.76 -8.10
CA TRP A 14 -2.53 14.09 -8.60
C TRP A 14 -3.82 14.89 -8.36
N GLY A 15 -3.70 16.13 -7.85
CA GLY A 15 -4.84 17.04 -7.69
C GLY A 15 -5.71 16.75 -6.49
N ALA A 16 -5.13 16.32 -5.37
CA ALA A 16 -5.88 16.08 -4.15
C ALA A 16 -6.53 17.37 -3.63
N ASP A 17 -7.82 17.31 -3.35
CA ASP A 17 -8.54 18.39 -2.66
C ASP A 17 -8.30 18.26 -1.16
N GLU A 18 -7.38 19.04 -0.63
CA GLU A 18 -6.98 18.98 0.78
C GLU A 18 -8.10 19.34 1.76
N SER A 19 -9.19 19.94 1.28
CA SER A 19 -10.33 20.26 2.13
C SER A 19 -11.13 19.01 2.55
N LEU A 20 -10.96 17.89 1.84
CA LEU A 20 -11.69 16.66 2.10
C LEU A 20 -11.08 15.84 3.25
N ARG A 21 -9.80 16.04 3.56
CA ARG A 21 -9.12 15.29 4.62
C ARG A 21 -9.15 16.03 5.95
N GLU A 22 -8.98 15.29 7.05
CA GLU A 22 -8.74 15.90 8.34
C GLU A 22 -7.37 16.57 8.37
N LYS A 23 -7.24 17.64 9.16
CA LYS A 23 -6.03 18.45 9.21
C LYS A 23 -4.88 17.80 9.97
N THR A 24 -5.20 16.91 10.92
CA THR A 24 -4.20 16.25 11.77
C THR A 24 -3.65 15.00 11.09
N PHE A 25 -2.37 14.71 11.37
CA PHE A 25 -1.71 13.48 10.94
C PHE A 25 -1.59 12.53 12.13
N VAL A 26 -1.76 11.23 11.89
CA VAL A 26 -1.55 10.20 12.91
C VAL A 26 -0.42 9.30 12.43
N TYR A 27 0.55 9.08 13.30
CA TYR A 27 1.74 8.27 13.02
C TYR A 27 1.74 7.03 13.88
N THR A 28 2.38 5.96 13.38
CA THR A 28 2.71 4.78 14.16
C THR A 28 4.19 4.80 14.53
N ASP A 29 4.64 3.83 15.35
CA ASP A 29 6.03 3.82 15.83
C ASP A 29 7.02 3.51 14.71
N THR A 30 6.64 2.64 13.78
CA THR A 30 7.52 2.14 12.73
C THR A 30 6.67 1.61 11.56
N VAL A 31 7.35 1.15 10.50
CA VAL A 31 6.73 0.37 9.43
C VAL A 31 7.46 -0.96 9.35
N SER A 32 6.85 -2.02 9.88
CA SER A 32 7.42 -3.36 9.91
C SER A 32 6.93 -4.24 8.77
N ALA A 33 5.84 -3.87 8.12
CA ALA A 33 5.25 -4.62 7.03
C ALA A 33 4.60 -3.71 6.00
N ALA A 34 4.52 -4.19 4.77
CA ALA A 34 3.74 -3.59 3.70
C ALA A 34 2.62 -4.55 3.31
N PHE A 35 1.40 -4.03 3.21
CA PHE A 35 0.25 -4.78 2.70
C PHE A 35 -0.09 -4.30 1.29
N VAL A 36 -0.05 -5.23 0.34
CA VAL A 36 -0.36 -4.95 -1.05
C VAL A 36 -1.85 -5.19 -1.29
N HIS A 37 -2.49 -4.22 -1.91
CA HIS A 37 -3.91 -4.21 -2.24
C HIS A 37 -4.09 -4.04 -3.74
N HIS A 38 -5.26 -4.43 -4.26
CA HIS A 38 -5.79 -3.82 -5.46
C HIS A 38 -6.87 -2.82 -5.05
N SER A 39 -7.05 -1.77 -5.85
CA SER A 39 -8.06 -0.76 -5.54
C SER A 39 -9.48 -1.26 -5.77
N ALA A 40 -9.64 -2.39 -6.44
CA ALA A 40 -10.90 -2.97 -6.88
C ALA A 40 -11.70 -2.02 -7.79
N SER A 41 -10.98 -1.20 -8.53
CA SER A 41 -11.53 -0.31 -9.55
C SER A 41 -11.31 -0.90 -10.95
N GLY A 42 -11.81 -0.21 -11.98
CA GLY A 42 -11.69 -0.69 -13.35
C GLY A 42 -10.23 -0.77 -13.83
N ASN A 43 -9.97 -1.75 -14.69
CA ASN A 43 -8.66 -1.91 -15.33
C ASN A 43 -8.52 -1.06 -16.60
N ASN A 44 -9.60 -0.51 -17.09
CA ASN A 44 -9.66 0.16 -18.40
C ASN A 44 -9.43 1.67 -18.26
N TYR A 45 -8.28 2.05 -17.73
CA TYR A 45 -7.85 3.44 -17.63
C TYR A 45 -6.48 3.58 -18.31
N THR A 46 -6.17 4.78 -18.80
CA THR A 46 -4.82 5.10 -19.26
C THR A 46 -3.98 5.63 -18.10
N CYS A 47 -2.66 5.58 -18.23
CA CYS A 47 -1.79 6.13 -17.18
C CYS A 47 -2.01 7.63 -16.98
N ALA A 48 -2.39 8.37 -18.02
CA ALA A 48 -2.76 9.77 -17.91
C ALA A 48 -4.04 9.98 -17.08
N GLN A 49 -4.92 8.98 -17.02
CA GLN A 49 -6.16 9.02 -16.25
C GLN A 49 -5.98 8.57 -14.79
N ALA A 50 -4.82 8.03 -14.43
CA ALA A 50 -4.58 7.51 -13.09
C ALA A 50 -4.85 8.56 -11.99
N PRO A 51 -4.45 9.84 -12.10
CA PRO A 51 -4.82 10.85 -11.11
C PRO A 51 -6.33 10.98 -10.89
N SER A 52 -7.12 10.90 -11.95
CA SER A 52 -8.59 10.93 -11.87
C SER A 52 -9.14 9.74 -11.09
N VAL A 53 -8.59 8.54 -11.33
CA VAL A 53 -8.96 7.33 -10.58
C VAL A 53 -8.65 7.49 -9.10
N ILE A 54 -7.47 8.02 -8.77
CA ILE A 54 -7.05 8.24 -7.38
C ILE A 54 -7.96 9.26 -6.70
N ARG A 55 -8.33 10.35 -7.37
CA ARG A 55 -9.27 11.33 -6.83
C ARG A 55 -10.63 10.72 -6.54
N SER A 56 -11.11 9.79 -7.38
CA SER A 56 -12.37 9.08 -7.14
C SER A 56 -12.29 8.20 -5.90
N ILE A 57 -11.20 7.47 -5.70
CA ILE A 57 -10.96 6.65 -4.51
C ILE A 57 -10.91 7.53 -3.27
N TYR A 58 -10.22 8.65 -3.35
CA TYR A 58 -10.09 9.62 -2.26
C TYR A 58 -11.46 10.16 -1.83
N ARG A 59 -12.30 10.58 -2.80
CA ARG A 59 -13.67 11.03 -2.51
C ARG A 59 -14.51 9.93 -1.88
N TYR A 60 -14.40 8.71 -2.38
CA TYR A 60 -15.14 7.57 -1.81
C TYR A 60 -14.74 7.34 -0.35
N HIS A 61 -13.45 7.33 -0.05
CA HIS A 61 -12.97 7.09 1.31
C HIS A 61 -13.35 8.22 2.27
N THR A 62 -13.29 9.47 1.84
CA THR A 62 -13.59 10.61 2.71
C THR A 62 -15.08 10.94 2.79
N GLU A 63 -15.77 10.98 1.67
CA GLU A 63 -17.16 11.42 1.61
C GLU A 63 -18.16 10.30 1.88
N SER A 64 -17.89 9.09 1.35
CA SER A 64 -18.81 7.96 1.51
C SER A 64 -18.50 7.10 2.72
N MET A 65 -17.21 6.80 2.97
CA MET A 65 -16.77 5.99 4.09
C MET A 65 -16.57 6.79 5.38
N GLY A 66 -16.48 8.10 5.29
CA GLY A 66 -16.24 8.97 6.44
C GLY A 66 -14.84 8.85 7.03
N TRP A 67 -13.87 8.36 6.26
CA TRP A 67 -12.49 8.25 6.73
C TRP A 67 -11.81 9.63 6.69
N ARG A 68 -10.77 9.79 7.51
CA ARG A 68 -10.07 11.08 7.63
C ARG A 68 -9.26 11.44 6.39
N ASP A 69 -8.93 10.46 5.54
CA ASP A 69 -8.16 10.64 4.31
C ASP A 69 -8.30 9.36 3.48
N ILE A 70 -7.72 9.33 2.28
CA ILE A 70 -7.57 8.11 1.51
C ILE A 70 -6.90 7.04 2.38
N GLY A 71 -7.39 5.81 2.31
CA GLY A 71 -6.94 4.74 3.21
C GLY A 71 -5.55 4.20 2.90
N TYR A 72 -5.16 4.19 1.63
CA TYR A 72 -3.85 3.69 1.21
C TYR A 72 -2.75 4.73 1.45
N ASN A 73 -1.60 4.27 1.90
CA ASN A 73 -0.43 5.14 2.05
C ASN A 73 0.20 5.49 0.70
N PHE A 74 0.15 4.54 -0.25
CA PHE A 74 0.68 4.71 -1.60
C PHE A 74 -0.23 4.03 -2.61
N LEU A 75 -0.16 4.49 -3.86
CA LEU A 75 -0.85 3.86 -4.98
C LEU A 75 0.14 3.70 -6.13
N VAL A 76 -0.08 2.68 -6.96
CA VAL A 76 0.76 2.40 -8.13
C VAL A 76 -0.16 2.18 -9.32
N ASP A 77 0.11 2.85 -10.44
CA ASP A 77 -0.67 2.67 -11.66
C ASP A 77 -0.09 1.56 -12.56
N LYS A 78 -0.79 1.29 -13.66
CA LYS A 78 -0.40 0.23 -14.59
C LYS A 78 0.96 0.49 -15.29
N CYS A 79 1.44 1.73 -15.30
CA CYS A 79 2.73 2.09 -15.85
C CYS A 79 3.85 2.04 -14.80
N GLY A 80 3.53 1.70 -13.56
CA GLY A 80 4.49 1.62 -12.47
C GLY A 80 4.76 2.95 -11.79
N LYS A 81 4.01 4.01 -12.12
CA LYS A 81 4.14 5.30 -11.45
C LYS A 81 3.57 5.21 -10.04
N ILE A 82 4.30 5.76 -9.08
CA ILE A 82 3.99 5.69 -7.65
C ILE A 82 3.41 7.05 -7.21
N TYR A 83 2.35 6.99 -6.42
CA TYR A 83 1.63 8.18 -5.93
C TYR A 83 1.58 8.18 -4.42
N GLU A 84 1.79 9.34 -3.81
CA GLU A 84 1.53 9.58 -2.40
C GLU A 84 0.02 9.48 -2.14
N GLY A 85 -0.41 8.60 -1.24
CA GLY A 85 -1.81 8.49 -0.84
C GLY A 85 -2.08 9.34 0.38
N ARG A 86 -2.17 8.67 1.57
CA ARG A 86 -2.49 9.37 2.82
C ARG A 86 -1.44 10.41 3.17
N ALA A 87 -1.90 11.61 3.56
CA ALA A 87 -1.05 12.73 3.93
C ALA A 87 -0.28 12.47 5.23
N GLY A 88 0.83 13.17 5.41
CA GLY A 88 1.65 13.06 6.62
C GLY A 88 3.14 12.94 6.35
N GLY A 89 3.53 12.89 5.08
CA GLY A 89 4.92 12.74 4.65
C GLY A 89 5.26 11.31 4.22
N VAL A 90 5.76 11.16 3.01
CA VAL A 90 6.03 9.84 2.43
C VAL A 90 7.10 9.05 3.17
N ALA A 91 8.04 9.73 3.83
CA ALA A 91 9.09 9.08 4.62
C ALA A 91 8.65 8.77 6.06
N ASN A 92 7.53 9.29 6.51
CA ASN A 92 7.04 9.13 7.87
C ASN A 92 6.16 7.88 8.00
N PRO A 93 6.10 7.26 9.20
CA PRO A 93 5.25 6.08 9.44
C PRO A 93 3.79 6.50 9.67
N VAL A 94 3.12 6.89 8.59
CA VAL A 94 1.73 7.38 8.64
C VAL A 94 0.77 6.21 8.84
N LEU A 95 -0.16 6.35 9.80
CA LEU A 95 -1.23 5.38 10.02
C LEU A 95 -2.23 5.44 8.86
N GLY A 96 -2.40 4.33 8.17
CA GLY A 96 -3.38 4.18 7.09
C GLY A 96 -4.69 3.56 7.58
N ALA A 97 -5.61 3.34 6.64
CA ALA A 97 -6.86 2.62 6.85
C ALA A 97 -7.04 1.66 5.67
N HIS A 98 -6.28 0.58 5.66
CA HIS A 98 -6.23 -0.34 4.52
C HIS A 98 -6.38 -1.81 4.91
N THR A 99 -5.93 -2.23 6.09
CA THR A 99 -6.01 -3.61 6.56
C THR A 99 -6.49 -3.60 8.00
N LEU A 100 -7.79 -3.79 8.19
CA LEU A 100 -8.39 -3.71 9.53
C LEU A 100 -7.68 -4.67 10.50
N GLY A 101 -7.27 -4.14 11.63
CA GLY A 101 -6.51 -4.86 12.65
C GLY A 101 -4.99 -4.73 12.51
N PHE A 102 -4.48 -4.35 11.34
CA PHE A 102 -3.03 -4.30 11.06
C PHE A 102 -2.59 -2.97 10.42
N ASN A 103 -3.36 -1.91 10.60
CA ASN A 103 -3.00 -0.58 10.08
C ASN A 103 -1.80 0.02 10.83
N SER A 104 -1.64 -0.33 12.12
CA SER A 104 -0.49 0.12 12.91
C SER A 104 0.79 -0.60 12.50
N ASN A 105 1.89 0.15 12.43
CA ASN A 105 3.22 -0.37 12.11
C ASN A 105 3.30 -1.03 10.72
N SER A 106 2.48 -0.55 9.80
CA SER A 106 2.45 -1.03 8.42
C SER A 106 2.20 0.11 7.44
N THR A 107 2.45 -0.19 6.17
CA THR A 107 2.10 0.70 5.07
C THR A 107 1.21 -0.07 4.08
N GLY A 108 0.22 0.60 3.51
CA GLY A 108 -0.66 0.01 2.51
C GLY A 108 -0.35 0.57 1.12
N VAL A 109 -0.17 -0.32 0.16
CA VAL A 109 0.12 0.02 -1.24
C VAL A 109 -0.97 -0.59 -2.12
N ALA A 110 -1.71 0.23 -2.83
CA ALA A 110 -2.75 -0.26 -3.73
C ALA A 110 -2.32 -0.13 -5.18
N VAL A 111 -2.43 -1.21 -5.93
CA VAL A 111 -2.30 -1.18 -7.39
C VAL A 111 -3.66 -0.87 -7.98
N LEU A 112 -3.74 0.17 -8.82
CA LEU A 112 -5.00 0.59 -9.43
C LEU A 112 -5.51 -0.48 -10.38
N GLY A 113 -6.69 -1.00 -10.11
CA GLY A 113 -7.36 -2.02 -10.92
C GLY A 113 -7.94 -3.16 -10.08
N THR A 114 -8.29 -4.25 -10.75
CA THR A 114 -8.81 -5.48 -10.15
C THR A 114 -8.04 -6.66 -10.72
N PHE A 115 -7.43 -7.47 -9.85
CA PHE A 115 -6.50 -8.52 -10.26
C PHE A 115 -6.89 -9.91 -9.75
N SER A 116 -8.20 -10.17 -9.69
CA SER A 116 -8.73 -11.50 -9.37
C SER A 116 -8.51 -12.51 -10.50
N SER A 117 -8.70 -12.07 -11.75
CA SER A 117 -8.53 -12.90 -12.95
C SER A 117 -7.60 -12.28 -14.00
N THR A 118 -7.24 -11.01 -13.86
CA THR A 118 -6.33 -10.29 -14.76
C THR A 118 -4.99 -10.12 -14.07
N SER A 119 -3.89 -10.47 -14.73
CA SER A 119 -2.54 -10.28 -14.19
C SER A 119 -2.18 -8.81 -14.17
N PRO A 120 -1.53 -8.32 -13.10
CA PRO A 120 -1.02 -6.96 -13.08
C PRO A 120 0.08 -6.79 -14.13
N PRO A 121 0.18 -5.60 -14.76
CA PRO A 121 1.31 -5.33 -15.65
C PRO A 121 2.65 -5.43 -14.93
N ALA A 122 3.67 -5.88 -15.64
CA ALA A 122 5.02 -6.01 -15.08
C ALA A 122 5.54 -4.68 -14.52
N ALA A 123 5.23 -3.56 -15.17
CA ALA A 123 5.62 -2.24 -14.72
C ALA A 123 5.03 -1.91 -13.34
N ALA A 124 3.78 -2.31 -13.09
CA ALA A 124 3.14 -2.10 -11.79
C ALA A 124 3.83 -2.94 -10.70
N VAL A 125 4.15 -4.19 -11.00
CA VAL A 125 4.86 -5.08 -10.06
C VAL A 125 6.23 -4.48 -9.70
N THR A 126 6.96 -3.98 -10.70
CA THR A 126 8.23 -3.29 -10.49
C THR A 126 8.05 -2.04 -9.62
N GLY A 127 7.01 -1.24 -9.86
CA GLY A 127 6.72 -0.06 -9.06
C GLY A 127 6.48 -0.40 -7.59
N VAL A 128 5.71 -1.44 -7.32
CA VAL A 128 5.49 -1.93 -5.94
C VAL A 128 6.81 -2.35 -5.30
N ALA A 129 7.66 -3.07 -6.03
CA ALA A 129 8.95 -3.52 -5.51
C ALA A 129 9.89 -2.35 -5.20
N GLN A 130 9.95 -1.35 -6.07
CA GLN A 130 10.79 -0.16 -5.85
C GLN A 130 10.32 0.64 -4.63
N LEU A 131 9.01 0.83 -4.50
CA LEU A 131 8.45 1.55 -3.37
C LEU A 131 8.69 0.82 -2.06
N THR A 132 8.39 -0.47 -2.01
CA THR A 132 8.52 -1.25 -0.77
C THR A 132 9.98 -1.41 -0.36
N ALA A 133 10.91 -1.54 -1.32
CA ALA A 133 12.34 -1.57 -1.03
C ALA A 133 12.77 -0.30 -0.28
N TRP A 134 12.38 0.87 -0.79
CA TRP A 134 12.71 2.14 -0.15
C TRP A 134 11.99 2.31 1.18
N LYS A 135 10.67 2.14 1.20
CA LYS A 135 9.85 2.41 2.41
C LYS A 135 10.21 1.50 3.57
N LEU A 136 10.36 0.21 3.31
CA LEU A 136 10.78 -0.76 4.32
C LEU A 136 12.25 -0.55 4.72
N GLY A 137 13.08 -0.16 3.77
CA GLY A 137 14.49 0.14 4.03
C GLY A 137 14.69 1.29 5.02
N LEU A 138 13.79 2.27 5.05
CA LEU A 138 13.82 3.36 6.04
C LEU A 138 13.74 2.84 7.48
N HIS A 139 13.13 1.66 7.67
CA HIS A 139 12.91 1.04 8.97
C HIS A 139 13.77 -0.22 9.16
N GLY A 140 14.75 -0.43 8.27
CA GLY A 140 15.69 -1.56 8.38
C GLY A 140 15.07 -2.93 8.11
N MET A 141 13.89 -2.98 7.46
CA MET A 141 13.18 -4.25 7.23
C MET A 141 13.64 -4.93 5.94
N ASP A 142 13.91 -6.24 6.04
CA ASP A 142 14.21 -7.10 4.90
C ASP A 142 12.91 -7.49 4.19
N PRO A 143 12.74 -7.13 2.91
CA PRO A 143 11.51 -7.47 2.17
C PRO A 143 11.23 -8.96 2.05
N SER A 144 12.25 -9.82 2.15
CA SER A 144 12.10 -11.27 2.05
C SER A 144 11.87 -11.95 3.40
N ALA A 145 11.94 -11.20 4.50
CA ALA A 145 11.82 -11.75 5.85
C ALA A 145 10.36 -11.83 6.30
N LYS A 146 10.20 -12.29 7.52
CA LYS A 146 8.92 -12.32 8.22
C LYS A 146 8.99 -11.44 9.47
N THR A 147 7.84 -10.99 9.92
CA THR A 147 7.71 -10.14 11.10
C THR A 147 6.44 -10.53 11.86
N TYR A 148 6.32 -10.03 13.08
CA TYR A 148 5.11 -10.22 13.88
C TYR A 148 4.39 -8.88 14.04
N LEU A 149 3.08 -8.89 13.81
CA LEU A 149 2.19 -7.79 14.15
C LEU A 149 1.11 -8.29 15.09
N THR A 150 0.68 -7.45 16.02
CA THR A 150 -0.43 -7.76 16.92
C THR A 150 -1.73 -7.23 16.32
N SER A 151 -2.72 -8.10 16.18
CA SER A 151 -4.03 -7.72 15.64
C SER A 151 -4.73 -6.72 16.56
N GLY A 152 -5.26 -5.65 15.98
CA GLY A 152 -6.15 -4.72 16.65
C GLY A 152 -7.61 -5.13 16.58
N GLY A 153 -7.89 -6.31 16.00
CA GLY A 153 -9.24 -6.84 15.80
C GLY A 153 -9.70 -6.71 14.36
N GLY A 154 -10.16 -7.81 13.80
CA GLY A 154 -10.69 -7.90 12.44
C GLY A 154 -11.46 -9.20 12.26
N ASN A 155 -11.77 -9.54 11.01
CA ASN A 155 -12.56 -10.75 10.72
C ASN A 155 -11.73 -12.02 10.56
N LEU A 156 -10.39 -11.93 10.58
CA LEU A 156 -9.50 -13.09 10.44
C LEU A 156 -8.79 -13.40 11.76
N TYR A 157 -8.36 -12.39 12.51
CA TYR A 157 -7.65 -12.54 13.76
C TYR A 157 -8.30 -11.68 14.85
N ALA A 158 -8.54 -12.28 16.02
CA ALA A 158 -9.06 -11.56 17.16
C ALA A 158 -8.05 -10.53 17.69
N LYS A 159 -8.56 -9.47 18.31
CA LYS A 159 -7.73 -8.45 18.94
C LYS A 159 -6.75 -9.07 19.93
N GLY A 160 -5.50 -8.66 19.85
CA GLY A 160 -4.43 -9.16 20.71
C GLY A 160 -3.67 -10.35 20.16
N THR A 161 -4.14 -10.97 19.06
CA THR A 161 -3.42 -12.08 18.44
C THR A 161 -2.13 -11.62 17.80
N LYS A 162 -1.02 -12.27 18.15
CA LYS A 162 0.30 -12.02 17.55
C LYS A 162 0.43 -12.87 16.30
N VAL A 163 0.52 -12.24 15.14
CA VAL A 163 0.48 -12.91 13.84
C VAL A 163 1.83 -12.78 13.15
N ARG A 164 2.37 -13.91 12.68
CA ARG A 164 3.58 -13.94 11.86
C ARG A 164 3.21 -13.72 10.40
N LEU A 165 3.76 -12.67 9.82
CA LEU A 165 3.46 -12.25 8.45
C LEU A 165 4.75 -12.11 7.65
N ASN A 166 4.67 -12.30 6.33
CA ASN A 166 5.72 -11.81 5.45
C ASN A 166 5.80 -10.29 5.57
N VAL A 167 7.01 -9.74 5.55
CA VAL A 167 7.21 -8.28 5.58
C VAL A 167 6.47 -7.63 4.42
N ILE A 168 6.45 -8.24 3.24
CA ILE A 168 5.55 -7.85 2.16
C ILE A 168 4.45 -8.90 2.06
N SER A 169 3.27 -8.52 2.51
CA SER A 169 2.06 -9.36 2.55
C SER A 169 0.98 -8.79 1.64
N GLY A 170 -0.05 -9.58 1.37
CA GLY A 170 -1.27 -9.12 0.74
C GLY A 170 -2.32 -8.78 1.79
N HIS A 171 -3.32 -7.99 1.42
CA HIS A 171 -4.44 -7.66 2.31
C HIS A 171 -5.07 -8.92 2.92
N ARG A 172 -5.22 -9.99 2.13
CA ARG A 172 -5.80 -11.27 2.57
C ARG A 172 -5.01 -11.97 3.67
N ASP A 173 -3.75 -11.64 3.85
CA ASP A 173 -2.93 -12.23 4.90
C ASP A 173 -3.30 -11.70 6.30
N GLY A 174 -3.91 -10.53 6.37
CA GLY A 174 -4.34 -9.90 7.62
C GLY A 174 -5.85 -9.77 7.78
N PHE A 175 -6.61 -9.97 6.73
CA PHE A 175 -8.05 -9.79 6.71
C PHE A 175 -8.69 -10.80 5.74
N ASN A 176 -9.87 -11.31 6.07
CA ASN A 176 -10.56 -12.26 5.20
C ASN A 176 -11.19 -11.51 4.02
N THR A 177 -10.45 -11.44 2.92
CA THR A 177 -10.83 -10.76 1.69
C THR A 177 -10.11 -11.40 0.51
N GLU A 178 -10.62 -11.21 -0.69
CA GLU A 178 -9.94 -11.62 -1.92
C GLU A 178 -8.83 -10.66 -2.35
N CYS A 179 -8.87 -9.41 -1.86
CA CYS A 179 -7.83 -8.42 -2.13
C CYS A 179 -6.45 -8.96 -1.75
N PRO A 180 -5.44 -8.82 -2.54
CA PRO A 180 -5.27 -7.95 -3.74
C PRO A 180 -5.70 -8.61 -5.06
N GLY A 181 -6.47 -9.67 -5.04
CA GLY A 181 -6.78 -10.51 -6.19
C GLY A 181 -5.73 -11.61 -6.38
N GLY A 182 -6.16 -12.80 -6.78
CA GLY A 182 -5.26 -13.97 -6.88
C GLY A 182 -4.06 -13.73 -7.79
N LYS A 183 -4.26 -13.01 -8.88
CA LYS A 183 -3.19 -12.76 -9.87
C LYS A 183 -2.12 -11.81 -9.34
N LEU A 184 -2.48 -10.78 -8.59
CA LEU A 184 -1.49 -9.90 -7.95
C LEU A 184 -0.87 -10.61 -6.74
N TYR A 185 -1.65 -11.35 -5.96
CA TYR A 185 -1.14 -12.12 -4.83
C TYR A 185 -0.04 -13.09 -5.26
N ASP A 186 -0.22 -13.74 -6.42
CA ASP A 186 0.78 -14.66 -6.98
C ASP A 186 2.09 -13.96 -7.36
N LYS A 187 2.09 -12.64 -7.51
CA LYS A 187 3.29 -11.86 -7.83
C LYS A 187 4.08 -11.40 -6.61
N LEU A 188 3.57 -11.60 -5.39
CA LEU A 188 4.23 -11.08 -4.19
C LEU A 188 5.60 -11.71 -3.95
N GLY A 189 5.81 -12.97 -4.32
CA GLY A 189 7.14 -13.59 -4.30
C GLY A 189 8.14 -12.84 -5.16
N THR A 190 7.75 -12.46 -6.38
CA THR A 190 8.55 -11.66 -7.28
C THR A 190 8.82 -10.27 -6.69
N VAL A 191 7.82 -9.65 -6.08
CA VAL A 191 7.97 -8.34 -5.41
C VAL A 191 9.01 -8.44 -4.29
N ARG A 192 8.93 -9.46 -3.44
CA ARG A 192 9.87 -9.67 -2.33
C ARG A 192 11.30 -9.80 -2.82
N SER A 193 11.52 -10.65 -3.82
CA SER A 193 12.85 -10.87 -4.39
C SER A 193 13.41 -9.60 -5.04
N ALA A 194 12.60 -8.91 -5.83
CA ALA A 194 13.02 -7.66 -6.48
C ALA A 194 13.33 -6.58 -5.44
N ALA A 195 12.47 -6.41 -4.44
CA ALA A 195 12.67 -5.41 -3.39
C ALA A 195 13.95 -5.69 -2.58
N ALA A 196 14.21 -6.95 -2.24
CA ALA A 196 15.44 -7.33 -1.56
C ALA A 196 16.68 -7.02 -2.42
N GLY A 197 16.61 -7.32 -3.72
CA GLY A 197 17.66 -6.97 -4.67
C GLY A 197 17.92 -5.47 -4.75
N TYR A 198 16.87 -4.66 -4.76
CA TYR A 198 17.00 -3.19 -4.74
C TYR A 198 17.66 -2.68 -3.46
N GLN A 199 17.54 -3.39 -2.35
CA GLN A 199 18.23 -3.05 -1.11
C GLN A 199 19.67 -3.55 -1.06
N GLY A 200 20.12 -4.29 -2.08
CA GLY A 200 21.47 -4.88 -2.11
C GLY A 200 21.58 -6.16 -1.29
N ARG A 201 20.49 -6.86 -1.08
CA ARG A 201 20.47 -8.12 -0.33
C ARG A 201 20.67 -9.33 -1.22
#